data_9393c7b72cc37997151608b369556501
#
_entry.id   9393c7b72cc37997151608b369556501
#
_cell.length_a   1.000
_cell.length_b   1.000
_cell.length_c   1.000
_cell.angle_alpha   90.00
_cell.angle_beta   90.00
_cell.angle_gamma   90.00
#
_symmetry.space_group_name_H-M   'P 1'
#
loop_
_entity.id
_entity.type
_entity.pdbx_description
1 polymer ?
#
loop_
_entity_poly.entity_id
_entity_poly.type
_entity_poly.pdbx_seq_one_letter_code
_entity_poly.pdbx_strand_id
1 'polypeptide(L)'
;MLGGMSMLAQDISPVNSVSYEWKSVPIVGGGFVDGIVFHPEAPGIRYCRTDMGGAYRWDAASCQWTPLLDWISLDESNLQGVESIAIDPQNPQNVYIACGTYTSSSNGAILCSYDGGRTFARVDVPFTMGGNENGRGNGERMMVDPQNGNIIYMGTRLHGLWRSMDKGQSWARVVSFPDVSEKFNPADRAAWGNRGSGIVCIVYDVQGTQDGRGTRDIYVAASLMGRENLFVSHDYGESWRPVGGQPVQYRPTHMVLTGD
;
A
#
# COMPACT_ATOMS: atom_id res chain seq x y z
N MET A 1 33.62 -33.30 -33.43
CA MET A 1 34.15 -32.02 -32.97
C MET A 1 33.08 -31.32 -32.14
N LEU A 2 33.21 -31.41 -30.81
CA LEU A 2 32.31 -30.75 -29.87
C LEU A 2 32.93 -29.40 -29.54
N GLY A 3 32.34 -28.32 -30.02
CA GLY A 3 32.75 -26.96 -29.70
C GLY A 3 32.21 -26.58 -28.32
N GLY A 4 33.12 -26.46 -27.36
CA GLY A 4 32.79 -25.93 -26.04
C GLY A 4 32.53 -24.44 -26.14
N MET A 5 31.33 -24.02 -25.77
CA MET A 5 31.00 -22.61 -25.51
C MET A 5 31.57 -22.23 -24.13
N SER A 6 32.63 -21.45 -24.13
CA SER A 6 33.14 -20.82 -22.93
C SER A 6 32.23 -19.65 -22.59
N MET A 7 31.43 -19.76 -21.51
CA MET A 7 30.80 -18.60 -20.91
C MET A 7 31.88 -17.78 -20.19
N LEU A 8 32.17 -16.61 -20.73
CA LEU A 8 32.92 -15.59 -20.02
C LEU A 8 32.08 -15.09 -18.86
N ALA A 9 32.48 -15.36 -17.64
CA ALA A 9 31.93 -14.70 -16.46
C ALA A 9 32.19 -13.20 -16.64
N GLN A 10 31.12 -12.39 -16.64
CA GLN A 10 31.25 -10.96 -16.56
C GLN A 10 31.91 -10.62 -15.22
N ASP A 11 33.02 -9.88 -15.25
CA ASP A 11 33.62 -9.28 -14.08
C ASP A 11 32.61 -8.32 -13.45
N ILE A 12 31.95 -8.77 -12.39
CA ILE A 12 31.14 -7.90 -11.55
C ILE A 12 32.14 -7.03 -10.80
N SER A 13 32.25 -5.75 -11.21
CA SER A 13 33.04 -4.77 -10.47
C SER A 13 32.64 -4.83 -8.99
N PRO A 14 33.59 -4.83 -8.06
CA PRO A 14 33.26 -4.92 -6.65
C PRO A 14 32.34 -3.76 -6.28
N VAL A 15 31.14 -4.09 -5.81
CA VAL A 15 30.24 -3.11 -5.20
C VAL A 15 31.04 -2.44 -4.09
N ASN A 16 31.18 -1.12 -4.14
CA ASN A 16 31.82 -0.36 -3.08
C ASN A 16 31.22 -0.78 -1.75
N SER A 17 32.02 -1.46 -0.91
CA SER A 17 31.56 -1.89 0.40
C SER A 17 31.33 -0.64 1.27
N VAL A 18 30.08 -0.32 1.51
CA VAL A 18 29.71 0.72 2.48
C VAL A 18 29.71 0.04 3.85
N SER A 19 30.51 0.55 4.77
CA SER A 19 30.46 0.12 6.17
C SER A 19 29.12 0.54 6.77
N TYR A 20 28.37 -0.39 7.34
CA TYR A 20 27.13 -0.11 8.04
C TYR A 20 27.10 -0.83 9.39
N GLU A 21 26.39 -0.23 10.32
CA GLU A 21 26.19 -0.75 11.67
C GLU A 21 24.73 -1.10 11.87
N TRP A 22 24.47 -2.31 12.37
CA TRP A 22 23.15 -2.74 12.75
C TRP A 22 22.79 -2.21 14.14
N LYS A 23 21.66 -1.54 14.25
CA LYS A 23 21.11 -1.05 15.51
C LYS A 23 19.65 -1.49 15.68
N SER A 24 19.30 -1.89 16.89
CA SER A 24 17.90 -2.09 17.24
C SER A 24 17.16 -0.75 17.26
N VAL A 25 16.00 -0.72 16.63
CA VAL A 25 15.10 0.43 16.66
C VAL A 25 13.84 -0.01 17.40
N PRO A 26 13.71 0.28 18.70
CA PRO A 26 12.55 -0.15 19.46
C PRO A 26 11.30 0.62 19.02
N ILE A 27 10.22 -0.11 18.77
CA ILE A 27 8.87 0.43 18.71
C ILE A 27 8.25 0.18 20.08
N VAL A 28 7.94 1.26 20.80
CA VAL A 28 7.33 1.16 22.12
C VAL A 28 5.82 0.99 21.92
N GLY A 29 5.40 -0.24 21.63
CA GLY A 29 4.01 -0.59 21.35
C GLY A 29 3.84 -2.05 21.00
N GLY A 30 2.60 -2.49 20.81
CA GLY A 30 2.24 -3.85 20.44
C GLY A 30 2.10 -4.02 18.92
N GLY A 31 1.94 -5.29 18.51
CA GLY A 31 1.65 -5.66 17.13
C GLY A 31 2.90 -6.04 16.31
N PHE A 32 2.62 -6.61 15.16
CA PHE A 32 3.63 -6.96 14.15
C PHE A 32 3.79 -5.80 13.18
N VAL A 33 5.02 -5.36 12.92
CA VAL A 33 5.30 -4.29 11.94
C VAL A 33 5.14 -4.86 10.55
N ASP A 34 4.10 -4.42 9.86
CA ASP A 34 3.73 -4.91 8.53
C ASP A 34 4.35 -4.10 7.40
N GLY A 35 4.68 -2.84 7.64
CA GLY A 35 5.26 -1.97 6.63
C GLY A 35 5.89 -0.72 7.19
N ILE A 36 6.92 -0.24 6.49
CA ILE A 36 7.54 1.08 6.71
C ILE A 36 7.44 1.86 5.41
N VAL A 37 6.83 3.03 5.48
CA VAL A 37 6.61 3.93 4.35
C VAL A 37 7.51 5.14 4.48
N PHE A 38 8.27 5.43 3.43
CA PHE A 38 9.17 6.57 3.36
C PHE A 38 8.59 7.63 2.43
N HIS A 39 8.76 8.91 2.80
CA HIS A 39 8.48 9.98 1.85
C HIS A 39 9.55 9.98 0.74
N PRO A 40 9.16 10.03 -0.54
CA PRO A 40 10.12 9.88 -1.65
C PRO A 40 11.13 11.02 -1.73
N GLU A 41 10.73 12.26 -1.39
CA GLU A 41 11.55 13.46 -1.57
C GLU A 41 11.93 14.18 -0.27
N ALA A 42 11.34 13.81 0.88
CA ALA A 42 11.66 14.42 2.17
C ALA A 42 12.42 13.42 3.07
N PRO A 43 13.76 13.41 3.03
CA PRO A 43 14.58 12.52 3.84
C PRO A 43 14.25 12.62 5.32
N GLY A 44 14.14 11.48 5.98
CA GLY A 44 13.84 11.42 7.42
C GLY A 44 12.35 11.32 7.75
N ILE A 45 11.44 11.62 6.83
CA ILE A 45 10.00 11.42 7.03
C ILE A 45 9.66 9.97 6.69
N ARG A 46 9.23 9.24 7.71
CA ARG A 46 8.81 7.85 7.59
C ARG A 46 7.78 7.49 8.64
N TYR A 47 6.94 6.58 8.27
CA TYR A 47 5.88 6.02 9.10
C TYR A 47 5.98 4.51 9.10
N CYS A 48 5.53 3.86 10.16
CA CYS A 48 5.31 2.43 10.14
C CYS A 48 3.90 2.09 10.58
N ARG A 49 3.43 0.95 10.11
CA ARG A 49 2.12 0.39 10.45
C ARG A 49 2.27 -0.99 11.08
N THR A 50 1.32 -1.30 11.94
CA THR A 50 1.24 -2.59 12.60
C THR A 50 -0.13 -3.22 12.39
N ASP A 51 -0.20 -4.53 12.59
CA ASP A 51 -1.42 -5.30 12.41
C ASP A 51 -2.51 -4.98 13.45
N MET A 52 -2.15 -4.57 14.67
CA MET A 52 -3.11 -4.28 15.75
C MET A 52 -2.59 -3.33 16.83
N GLY A 53 -1.43 -2.71 16.63
CA GLY A 53 -0.81 -1.77 17.56
C GLY A 53 -0.74 -0.34 17.03
N GLY A 54 -1.52 0.00 16.00
CA GLY A 54 -1.59 1.34 15.43
C GLY A 54 -0.52 1.66 14.41
N ALA A 55 -0.33 2.95 14.20
CA ALA A 55 0.68 3.53 13.31
C ALA A 55 1.65 4.41 14.11
N TYR A 56 2.85 4.57 13.58
CA TYR A 56 3.91 5.33 14.23
C TYR A 56 4.60 6.25 13.22
N ARG A 57 5.08 7.38 13.70
CA ARG A 57 5.95 8.31 12.97
C ARG A 57 7.35 8.25 13.56
N TRP A 58 8.36 8.23 12.70
CA TRP A 58 9.75 8.37 13.14
C TRP A 58 10.04 9.80 13.58
N ASP A 59 10.61 9.94 14.77
CA ASP A 59 11.24 11.18 15.24
C ASP A 59 12.76 11.07 15.11
N ALA A 60 13.32 11.81 14.17
CA ALA A 60 14.75 11.80 13.91
C ALA A 60 15.58 12.44 15.02
N ALA A 61 14.99 13.34 15.80
CA ALA A 61 15.69 14.06 16.88
C ALA A 61 15.92 13.13 18.09
N SER A 62 14.91 12.36 18.45
CA SER A 62 15.00 11.40 19.56
C SER A 62 15.42 9.99 19.11
N CYS A 63 15.47 9.73 17.78
CA CYS A 63 15.67 8.40 17.21
C CYS A 63 14.66 7.37 17.74
N GLN A 64 13.39 7.74 17.81
CA GLN A 64 12.30 6.93 18.33
C GLN A 64 11.08 6.94 17.41
N TRP A 65 10.25 5.91 17.52
CA TRP A 65 8.93 5.88 16.94
C TRP A 65 7.89 6.50 17.88
N THR A 66 7.18 7.51 17.39
CA THR A 66 6.08 8.16 18.11
C THR A 66 4.75 7.53 17.70
N PRO A 67 3.95 7.00 18.63
CA PRO A 67 2.64 6.46 18.32
C PRO A 67 1.69 7.57 17.86
N LEU A 68 0.83 7.24 16.89
CA LEU A 68 -0.11 8.18 16.28
C LEU A 68 -1.56 7.92 16.69
N LEU A 69 -1.88 6.72 17.16
CA LEU A 69 -3.26 6.26 17.34
C LEU A 69 -3.62 5.96 18.79
N ASP A 70 -2.80 6.33 19.78
CA ASP A 70 -3.04 6.08 21.21
C ASP A 70 -4.29 6.80 21.78
N TRP A 71 -4.82 7.77 21.04
CA TRP A 71 -6.06 8.48 21.38
C TRP A 71 -7.33 7.68 21.05
N ILE A 72 -7.23 6.58 20.27
CA ILE A 72 -8.35 5.72 19.92
C ILE A 72 -8.81 4.94 21.15
N SER A 73 -10.09 5.05 21.50
CA SER A 73 -10.69 4.38 22.65
C SER A 73 -10.78 2.88 22.46
N LEU A 74 -10.95 2.15 23.56
CA LEU A 74 -11.10 0.69 23.54
C LEU A 74 -12.33 0.25 22.72
N ASP A 75 -13.42 1.02 22.75
CA ASP A 75 -14.64 0.74 22.00
C ASP A 75 -14.41 0.82 20.48
N GLU A 76 -13.39 1.53 20.04
CA GLU A 76 -12.98 1.66 18.67
C GLU A 76 -11.68 0.90 18.34
N SER A 77 -11.29 -0.05 19.18
CA SER A 77 -10.02 -0.79 19.10
C SER A 77 -9.79 -1.48 17.74
N ASN A 78 -10.85 -1.75 16.96
CA ASN A 78 -10.69 -2.24 15.60
C ASN A 78 -9.91 -1.25 14.69
N LEU A 79 -9.89 0.04 15.00
CA LEU A 79 -9.09 1.03 14.24
C LEU A 79 -7.60 0.99 14.56
N GLN A 80 -7.16 0.20 15.54
CA GLN A 80 -5.75 -0.01 15.83
C GLN A 80 -5.04 -0.93 14.83
N GLY A 81 -5.78 -1.71 14.02
CA GLY A 81 -5.21 -2.44 12.90
C GLY A 81 -5.03 -1.52 11.69
N VAL A 82 -3.83 -1.44 11.14
CA VAL A 82 -3.53 -0.54 10.02
C VAL A 82 -3.30 -1.33 8.73
N GLU A 83 -4.24 -1.18 7.80
CA GLU A 83 -4.19 -1.86 6.49
C GLU A 83 -3.15 -1.22 5.55
N SER A 84 -3.03 0.11 5.56
CA SER A 84 -2.13 0.86 4.68
C SER A 84 -1.88 2.28 5.17
N ILE A 85 -0.71 2.84 4.83
CA ILE A 85 -0.38 4.26 5.04
C ILE A 85 0.00 4.86 3.70
N ALA A 86 -0.51 6.05 3.40
CA ALA A 86 -0.08 6.85 2.26
C ALA A 86 0.41 8.22 2.70
N ILE A 87 1.50 8.67 2.10
CA ILE A 87 2.06 10.01 2.30
C ILE A 87 1.94 10.74 0.96
N ASP A 88 1.54 11.99 0.99
CA ASP A 88 1.47 12.83 -0.21
C ASP A 88 2.88 13.19 -0.68
N PRO A 89 3.32 12.73 -1.86
CA PRO A 89 4.67 13.04 -2.37
C PRO A 89 4.94 14.53 -2.58
N GLN A 90 3.89 15.33 -2.80
CA GLN A 90 4.00 16.77 -3.01
C GLN A 90 3.97 17.57 -1.68
N ASN A 91 3.37 16.99 -0.62
CA ASN A 91 3.27 17.64 0.67
C ASN A 91 3.44 16.65 1.83
N PRO A 92 4.62 16.60 2.46
CA PRO A 92 4.92 15.64 3.53
C PRO A 92 4.09 15.83 4.82
N GLN A 93 3.30 16.90 4.92
CA GLN A 93 2.35 17.09 6.01
C GLN A 93 1.06 16.32 5.84
N ASN A 94 0.74 15.89 4.59
CA ASN A 94 -0.47 15.12 4.31
C ASN A 94 -0.18 13.62 4.45
N VAL A 95 -0.84 12.98 5.41
CA VAL A 95 -0.70 11.56 5.72
C VAL A 95 -2.08 10.95 5.89
N TYR A 96 -2.26 9.77 5.33
CA TYR A 96 -3.52 9.04 5.34
C TYR A 96 -3.29 7.64 5.90
N ILE A 97 -4.10 7.23 6.86
CA ILE A 97 -3.99 5.92 7.52
C ILE A 97 -5.32 5.17 7.34
N ALA A 98 -5.26 4.04 6.68
CA ALA A 98 -6.39 3.14 6.50
C ALA A 98 -6.49 2.18 7.69
N CYS A 99 -7.50 2.39 8.53
CA CYS A 99 -7.67 1.72 9.81
C CYS A 99 -8.81 0.70 9.81
N GLY A 100 -8.54 -0.51 10.29
CA GLY A 100 -9.47 -1.60 10.50
C GLY A 100 -8.73 -2.92 10.64
N THR A 101 -8.86 -3.58 11.79
CA THR A 101 -8.14 -4.82 12.13
C THR A 101 -8.69 -6.03 11.36
N TYR A 102 -10.03 -6.13 11.26
CA TYR A 102 -10.70 -7.28 10.67
C TYR A 102 -11.82 -6.88 9.72
N THR A 103 -11.90 -7.54 8.57
CA THR A 103 -12.97 -7.34 7.58
C THR A 103 -14.35 -7.73 8.09
N SER A 104 -14.43 -8.50 9.18
CA SER A 104 -15.69 -8.84 9.86
C SER A 104 -16.25 -7.68 10.70
N SER A 105 -15.47 -6.65 10.96
CA SER A 105 -15.90 -5.45 11.68
C SER A 105 -16.37 -4.38 10.69
N SER A 106 -17.36 -3.60 11.08
CA SER A 106 -18.02 -2.60 10.20
C SER A 106 -17.46 -1.19 10.33
N ASN A 107 -16.48 -0.95 11.20
CA ASN A 107 -16.01 0.39 11.54
C ASN A 107 -14.65 0.76 10.94
N GLY A 108 -14.33 0.30 9.72
CA GLY A 108 -13.16 0.77 8.99
C GLY A 108 -13.23 2.28 8.71
N ALA A 109 -12.11 2.97 8.83
CA ALA A 109 -12.01 4.41 8.58
C ALA A 109 -10.68 4.79 7.91
N ILE A 110 -10.69 5.89 7.19
CA ILE A 110 -9.47 6.59 6.77
C ILE A 110 -9.24 7.76 7.75
N LEU A 111 -8.09 7.79 8.37
CA LEU A 111 -7.66 8.92 9.20
C LEU A 111 -6.78 9.84 8.35
N CYS A 112 -7.24 11.07 8.15
CA CYS A 112 -6.57 12.07 7.33
C CYS A 112 -5.85 13.08 8.23
N SER A 113 -4.55 13.24 8.07
CA SER A 113 -3.75 14.27 8.73
C SER A 113 -3.19 15.23 7.69
N TYR A 114 -3.18 16.51 8.02
CA TYR A 114 -2.60 17.59 7.21
C TYR A 114 -1.50 18.33 7.94
N ASP A 115 -1.01 17.77 9.05
CA ASP A 115 0.02 18.34 9.94
C ASP A 115 1.11 17.31 10.32
N GLY A 116 1.29 16.31 9.46
CA GLY A 116 2.31 15.27 9.64
C GLY A 116 1.97 14.26 10.73
N GLY A 117 0.69 14.00 10.96
CA GLY A 117 0.23 13.00 11.93
C GLY A 117 0.09 13.53 13.36
N ARG A 118 0.02 14.86 13.56
CA ARG A 118 -0.24 15.42 14.89
C ARG A 118 -1.71 15.40 15.24
N THR A 119 -2.56 15.67 14.25
CA THR A 119 -4.01 15.60 14.39
C THR A 119 -4.62 14.83 13.21
N PHE A 120 -5.79 14.24 13.43
CA PHE A 120 -6.50 13.46 12.43
C PHE A 120 -7.97 13.84 12.33
N ALA A 121 -8.44 14.00 11.11
CA ALA A 121 -9.86 13.94 10.76
C ALA A 121 -10.21 12.51 10.39
N ARG A 122 -11.29 11.96 10.98
CA ARG A 122 -11.81 10.64 10.66
C ARG A 122 -12.80 10.72 9.51
N VAL A 123 -12.66 9.83 8.54
CA VAL A 123 -13.59 9.63 7.43
C VAL A 123 -14.06 8.19 7.44
N ASP A 124 -15.31 7.97 7.76
CA ASP A 124 -15.93 6.64 7.69
C ASP A 124 -16.11 6.23 6.23
N VAL A 125 -15.75 4.99 5.91
CA VAL A 125 -15.75 4.47 4.53
C VAL A 125 -16.69 3.26 4.41
N PRO A 126 -17.33 3.06 3.23
CA PRO A 126 -18.28 1.97 3.02
C PRO A 126 -17.58 0.64 2.68
N PHE A 127 -16.36 0.45 3.14
CA PHE A 127 -15.60 -0.78 2.95
C PHE A 127 -14.82 -1.13 4.22
N THR A 128 -14.58 -2.42 4.40
CA THR A 128 -13.86 -2.95 5.56
C THR A 128 -12.39 -3.16 5.25
N MET A 129 -11.58 -3.17 6.29
CA MET A 129 -10.13 -3.37 6.24
C MET A 129 -9.73 -4.54 7.12
N GLY A 130 -8.58 -5.13 6.86
CA GLY A 130 -8.11 -6.33 7.54
C GLY A 130 -6.62 -6.23 7.89
N GLY A 131 -6.24 -5.17 8.63
CA GLY A 131 -4.87 -4.92 9.04
C GLY A 131 -4.20 -6.10 9.75
N ASN A 132 -4.97 -6.98 10.41
CA ASN A 132 -4.47 -8.22 11.02
C ASN A 132 -4.91 -9.49 10.27
N GLU A 133 -5.26 -9.40 9.01
CA GLU A 133 -5.63 -10.58 8.22
C GLU A 133 -4.48 -11.05 7.32
N ASN A 134 -4.63 -12.25 6.74
CA ASN A 134 -3.65 -12.81 5.79
C ASN A 134 -3.35 -11.81 4.67
N GLY A 135 -2.07 -11.66 4.33
CA GLY A 135 -1.59 -10.66 3.37
C GLY A 135 -1.50 -9.24 3.94
N ARG A 136 -1.48 -9.08 5.27
CA ARG A 136 -1.27 -7.78 5.93
C ARG A 136 0.08 -7.13 5.57
N GLY A 137 1.11 -7.93 5.32
CA GLY A 137 2.41 -7.44 4.86
C GLY A 137 2.45 -7.07 3.37
N ASN A 138 1.34 -7.20 2.61
CA ASN A 138 1.28 -6.74 1.22
C ASN A 138 1.08 -5.22 1.17
N GLY A 139 1.46 -4.61 0.08
CA GLY A 139 1.10 -3.21 -0.14
C GLY A 139 2.26 -2.30 -0.52
N GLU A 140 2.07 -1.00 -0.52
CA GLU A 140 0.90 -0.30 0.09
C GLU A 140 -0.33 -0.36 -0.83
N ARG A 141 -1.51 -0.49 -0.20
CA ARG A 141 -2.82 -0.57 -0.87
C ARG A 141 -3.43 0.81 -1.12
N MET A 142 -3.00 1.81 -0.36
CA MET A 142 -3.43 3.20 -0.49
C MET A 142 -2.25 4.05 -0.94
N MET A 143 -2.46 4.84 -1.99
CA MET A 143 -1.42 5.69 -2.56
C MET A 143 -2.00 7.03 -2.97
N VAL A 144 -1.27 8.10 -2.65
CA VAL A 144 -1.57 9.45 -3.17
C VAL A 144 -0.95 9.59 -4.55
N ASP A 145 -1.67 10.21 -5.46
CA ASP A 145 -1.16 10.50 -6.80
C ASP A 145 0.01 11.51 -6.73
N PRO A 146 1.20 11.14 -7.23
CA PRO A 146 2.38 12.00 -7.13
C PRO A 146 2.31 13.28 -7.99
N GLN A 147 1.38 13.36 -8.94
CA GLN A 147 1.17 14.55 -9.77
C GLN A 147 -0.04 15.39 -9.32
N ASN A 148 -0.92 14.84 -8.47
CA ASN A 148 -2.06 15.56 -7.92
C ASN A 148 -2.45 15.03 -6.53
N GLY A 149 -1.98 15.68 -5.48
CA GLY A 149 -2.23 15.30 -4.08
C GLY A 149 -3.71 15.31 -3.64
N ASN A 150 -4.66 15.76 -4.49
CA ASN A 150 -6.07 15.60 -4.21
C ASN A 150 -6.57 14.17 -4.48
N ILE A 151 -5.84 13.43 -5.34
CA ILE A 151 -6.24 12.11 -5.81
C ILE A 151 -5.57 11.04 -4.94
N ILE A 152 -6.38 10.16 -4.38
CA ILE A 152 -5.91 9.01 -3.61
C ILE A 152 -6.67 7.78 -4.08
N TYR A 153 -5.94 6.71 -4.35
CA TYR A 153 -6.55 5.41 -4.60
C TYR A 153 -6.38 4.49 -3.39
N MET A 154 -7.40 3.69 -3.12
CA MET A 154 -7.41 2.64 -2.10
C MET A 154 -7.86 1.32 -2.70
N GLY A 155 -6.97 0.33 -2.68
CA GLY A 155 -7.28 -1.04 -3.01
C GLY A 155 -7.82 -1.79 -1.80
N THR A 156 -9.03 -2.31 -1.88
CA THR A 156 -9.65 -3.02 -0.77
C THR A 156 -9.56 -4.53 -0.91
N ARG A 157 -9.75 -5.24 0.19
CA ARG A 157 -9.75 -6.71 0.21
C ARG A 157 -10.98 -7.31 -0.49
N LEU A 158 -12.15 -6.71 -0.30
CA LEU A 158 -13.43 -7.30 -0.69
C LEU A 158 -14.30 -6.38 -1.56
N HIS A 159 -13.98 -5.09 -1.65
CA HIS A 159 -14.89 -4.09 -2.22
C HIS A 159 -14.34 -3.39 -3.48
N GLY A 160 -13.26 -3.95 -4.09
CA GLY A 160 -12.66 -3.42 -5.30
C GLY A 160 -11.78 -2.20 -5.07
N LEU A 161 -11.60 -1.39 -6.12
CA LEU A 161 -10.79 -0.18 -6.13
C LEU A 161 -11.65 1.04 -5.80
N TRP A 162 -11.15 1.92 -4.92
CA TRP A 162 -11.80 3.17 -4.52
C TRP A 162 -10.90 4.36 -4.81
N ARG A 163 -11.48 5.51 -5.06
CA ARG A 163 -10.79 6.75 -5.36
C ARG A 163 -11.39 7.91 -4.56
N SER A 164 -10.53 8.72 -3.97
CA SER A 164 -10.84 10.07 -3.49
C SER A 164 -10.30 11.09 -4.51
N MET A 165 -11.00 12.21 -4.66
CA MET A 165 -10.61 13.36 -5.49
C MET A 165 -10.46 14.66 -4.65
N ASP A 166 -10.54 14.54 -3.33
CA ASP A 166 -10.64 15.65 -2.37
C ASP A 166 -9.78 15.44 -1.12
N LYS A 167 -8.59 14.86 -1.29
CA LYS A 167 -7.63 14.57 -0.20
C LYS A 167 -8.20 13.63 0.86
N GLY A 168 -8.95 12.60 0.45
CA GLY A 168 -9.45 11.57 1.34
C GLY A 168 -10.75 11.93 2.07
N GLN A 169 -11.36 13.10 1.82
CA GLN A 169 -12.58 13.54 2.52
C GLN A 169 -13.82 12.77 2.05
N SER A 170 -13.85 12.34 0.79
CA SER A 170 -14.89 11.45 0.27
C SER A 170 -14.30 10.39 -0.65
N TRP A 171 -15.02 9.27 -0.78
CA TRP A 171 -14.57 8.11 -1.52
C TRP A 171 -15.64 7.57 -2.44
N ALA A 172 -15.27 7.28 -3.68
CA ALA A 172 -16.14 6.66 -4.68
C ALA A 172 -15.49 5.38 -5.22
N ARG A 173 -16.33 4.36 -5.46
CA ARG A 173 -15.85 3.12 -6.10
C ARG A 173 -15.48 3.39 -7.56
N VAL A 174 -14.35 2.89 -8.01
CA VAL A 174 -13.92 2.92 -9.41
C VAL A 174 -14.64 1.79 -10.14
N VAL A 175 -15.82 2.10 -10.69
CA VAL A 175 -16.71 1.10 -11.31
C VAL A 175 -16.15 0.54 -12.61
N SER A 176 -15.23 1.24 -13.26
CA SER A 176 -14.50 0.77 -14.46
C SER A 176 -13.42 -0.26 -14.15
N PHE A 177 -13.00 -0.38 -12.86
CA PHE A 177 -12.00 -1.38 -12.48
C PHE A 177 -12.64 -2.78 -12.43
N PRO A 178 -11.98 -3.82 -12.97
CA PRO A 178 -12.50 -5.18 -12.99
C PRO A 178 -12.83 -5.72 -11.59
N ASP A 179 -13.80 -6.61 -11.51
CA ASP A 179 -14.08 -7.32 -10.26
C ASP A 179 -12.98 -8.35 -9.98
N VAL A 180 -12.20 -8.05 -8.96
CA VAL A 180 -11.07 -8.88 -8.49
C VAL A 180 -11.37 -9.57 -7.16
N SER A 181 -12.62 -9.49 -6.67
CA SER A 181 -13.02 -10.18 -5.44
C SER A 181 -12.95 -11.69 -5.63
N GLU A 182 -12.31 -12.38 -4.69
CA GLU A 182 -12.44 -13.83 -4.57
C GLU A 182 -13.52 -14.15 -3.55
N LYS A 183 -14.60 -14.79 -4.01
CA LYS A 183 -15.66 -15.22 -3.12
C LYS A 183 -15.13 -16.25 -2.15
N PHE A 184 -15.30 -15.97 -0.87
CA PHE A 184 -14.96 -16.92 0.19
C PHE A 184 -15.92 -18.11 0.18
N ASN A 185 -15.37 -19.31 0.11
CA ASN A 185 -16.10 -20.53 0.39
C ASN A 185 -15.73 -21.00 1.81
N PRO A 186 -16.61 -20.88 2.81
CA PRO A 186 -16.32 -21.31 4.17
C PRO A 186 -16.15 -22.82 4.32
N ALA A 187 -16.59 -23.60 3.34
CA ALA A 187 -16.41 -25.06 3.32
C ALA A 187 -14.99 -25.47 2.90
N ASP A 188 -14.25 -24.59 2.24
CA ASP A 188 -12.89 -24.84 1.83
C ASP A 188 -11.89 -24.41 2.90
N ARG A 189 -11.57 -25.34 3.82
CA ARG A 189 -10.58 -25.09 4.88
C ARG A 189 -9.17 -24.85 4.36
N ALA A 190 -8.82 -25.34 3.17
CA ALA A 190 -7.55 -25.04 2.52
C ALA A 190 -7.49 -23.58 2.04
N ALA A 191 -8.64 -22.96 1.82
CA ALA A 191 -8.75 -21.57 1.40
C ALA A 191 -8.26 -20.55 2.44
N TRP A 192 -8.18 -20.90 3.73
CA TRP A 192 -7.66 -19.99 4.76
C TRP A 192 -6.23 -19.54 4.50
N GLY A 193 -5.39 -20.40 3.94
CA GLY A 193 -4.02 -20.08 3.52
C GLY A 193 -3.89 -19.51 2.10
N ASN A 194 -4.90 -19.72 1.25
CA ASN A 194 -4.86 -19.41 -0.18
C ASN A 194 -5.82 -18.28 -0.59
N ARG A 195 -6.51 -17.65 0.36
CA ARG A 195 -7.38 -16.52 0.08
C ARG A 195 -6.60 -15.41 -0.59
N GLY A 196 -7.09 -14.93 -1.70
CA GLY A 196 -6.69 -13.65 -2.24
C GLY A 196 -6.99 -12.55 -1.24
N SER A 197 -6.06 -11.62 -1.07
CA SER A 197 -6.21 -10.48 -0.19
C SER A 197 -6.74 -9.24 -0.91
N GLY A 198 -7.44 -9.42 -2.03
CA GLY A 198 -7.98 -8.35 -2.85
C GLY A 198 -6.91 -7.57 -3.60
N ILE A 199 -7.10 -6.27 -3.74
CA ILE A 199 -6.10 -5.38 -4.34
C ILE A 199 -4.98 -5.15 -3.32
N VAL A 200 -3.74 -5.38 -3.72
CA VAL A 200 -2.59 -5.43 -2.81
C VAL A 200 -1.60 -4.31 -3.02
N CYS A 201 -1.54 -3.72 -4.21
CA CYS A 201 -0.55 -2.69 -4.49
C CYS A 201 -1.04 -1.76 -5.61
N ILE A 202 -0.68 -0.48 -5.49
CA ILE A 202 -0.95 0.56 -6.48
C ILE A 202 0.37 1.29 -6.72
N VAL A 203 0.76 1.49 -7.97
CA VAL A 203 1.92 2.29 -8.35
C VAL A 203 1.59 3.22 -9.53
N TYR A 204 2.23 4.36 -9.54
CA TYR A 204 2.08 5.38 -10.55
C TYR A 204 3.34 5.48 -11.40
N ASP A 205 3.18 5.49 -12.72
CA ASP A 205 4.26 5.84 -13.63
C ASP A 205 4.21 7.34 -13.90
N VAL A 206 5.17 8.05 -13.30
CA VAL A 206 5.25 9.51 -13.40
C VAL A 206 5.90 9.99 -14.68
N GLN A 207 6.37 9.07 -15.54
CA GLN A 207 6.91 9.42 -16.85
C GLN A 207 5.77 9.84 -17.77
N GLY A 208 5.72 11.10 -18.14
CA GLY A 208 4.71 11.60 -19.10
C GLY A 208 4.22 13.00 -18.80
N THR A 209 3.11 13.36 -19.43
CA THR A 209 2.55 14.72 -19.40
C THR A 209 2.00 15.07 -18.03
N GLN A 210 2.51 16.14 -17.44
CA GLN A 210 1.93 16.76 -16.25
C GLN A 210 0.94 17.84 -16.69
N ASP A 211 -0.35 17.53 -16.67
CA ASP A 211 -1.42 18.45 -17.12
C ASP A 211 -2.37 18.85 -15.96
N GLY A 212 -2.00 18.49 -14.72
CA GLY A 212 -2.77 18.79 -13.52
C GLY A 212 -3.95 17.83 -13.24
N ARG A 213 -4.24 16.90 -14.16
CA ARG A 213 -5.31 15.91 -13.96
C ARG A 213 -4.91 14.77 -13.01
N GLY A 214 -3.62 14.61 -12.77
CA GLY A 214 -3.03 13.50 -12.03
C GLY A 214 -2.13 12.65 -12.91
N THR A 215 -1.74 11.47 -12.43
CA THR A 215 -0.88 10.56 -13.16
C THR A 215 -1.70 9.76 -14.18
N ARG A 216 -1.26 9.79 -15.43
CA ARG A 216 -1.94 9.12 -16.55
C ARG A 216 -1.85 7.59 -16.44
N ASP A 217 -0.66 7.10 -16.16
CA ASP A 217 -0.37 5.67 -16.17
C ASP A 217 -0.34 5.11 -14.74
N ILE A 218 -1.33 4.27 -14.43
CA ILE A 218 -1.55 3.74 -13.09
C ILE A 218 -1.59 2.22 -13.18
N TYR A 219 -0.82 1.55 -12.32
CA TYR A 219 -0.79 0.09 -12.23
C TYR A 219 -1.41 -0.38 -10.91
N VAL A 220 -2.21 -1.43 -10.98
CA VAL A 220 -2.87 -2.05 -9.83
C VAL A 220 -2.64 -3.54 -9.84
N ALA A 221 -2.16 -4.09 -8.71
CA ALA A 221 -2.01 -5.51 -8.52
C ALA A 221 -3.10 -6.07 -7.59
N ALA A 222 -3.68 -7.20 -7.98
CA ALA A 222 -4.66 -7.94 -7.19
C ALA A 222 -4.12 -9.32 -6.82
N SER A 223 -4.35 -9.77 -5.60
CA SER A 223 -3.90 -11.07 -5.09
C SER A 223 -4.72 -12.22 -5.68
N LEU A 224 -4.62 -12.41 -6.99
CA LEU A 224 -5.30 -13.45 -7.75
C LEU A 224 -4.28 -14.47 -8.28
N MET A 225 -4.71 -15.71 -8.48
CA MET A 225 -3.91 -16.78 -9.05
C MET A 225 -4.71 -17.53 -10.12
N GLY A 226 -4.04 -17.93 -11.20
CA GLY A 226 -4.67 -18.64 -12.32
C GLY A 226 -5.48 -17.76 -13.27
N ARG A 227 -5.51 -16.46 -13.04
CA ARG A 227 -6.15 -15.45 -13.90
C ARG A 227 -5.41 -14.11 -13.80
N GLU A 228 -5.78 -13.16 -14.64
CA GLU A 228 -5.20 -11.82 -14.66
C GLU A 228 -5.21 -11.16 -13.27
N ASN A 229 -4.06 -10.63 -12.87
CA ASN A 229 -3.81 -10.09 -11.54
C ASN A 229 -3.02 -8.77 -11.52
N LEU A 230 -2.57 -8.30 -12.71
CA LEU A 230 -1.99 -6.99 -12.90
C LEU A 230 -2.81 -6.21 -13.93
N PHE A 231 -3.17 -4.99 -13.59
CA PHE A 231 -4.01 -4.12 -14.40
C PHE A 231 -3.35 -2.77 -14.58
N VAL A 232 -3.59 -2.14 -15.72
CA VAL A 232 -3.07 -0.80 -16.04
C VAL A 232 -4.17 0.08 -16.60
N SER A 233 -4.15 1.33 -16.18
CA SER A 233 -4.83 2.45 -16.84
C SER A 233 -3.79 3.30 -17.56
N HIS A 234 -4.15 3.83 -18.72
CA HIS A 234 -3.36 4.83 -19.48
C HIS A 234 -4.14 6.14 -19.69
N ASP A 235 -5.21 6.34 -18.92
CA ASP A 235 -6.16 7.43 -19.08
C ASP A 235 -6.64 7.98 -17.72
N TYR A 236 -5.71 8.13 -16.75
CA TYR A 236 -5.99 8.72 -15.42
C TYR A 236 -6.97 7.89 -14.57
N GLY A 237 -7.03 6.58 -14.81
CA GLY A 237 -7.92 5.66 -14.10
C GLY A 237 -9.36 5.62 -14.60
N GLU A 238 -9.63 6.16 -15.80
CA GLU A 238 -10.96 6.11 -16.41
C GLU A 238 -11.30 4.72 -16.98
N SER A 239 -10.30 4.03 -17.56
CA SER A 239 -10.43 2.65 -17.99
C SER A 239 -9.24 1.79 -17.56
N TRP A 240 -9.47 0.47 -17.49
CA TRP A 240 -8.50 -0.49 -16.99
C TRP A 240 -8.43 -1.71 -17.89
N ARG A 241 -7.23 -2.20 -18.13
CA ARG A 241 -6.97 -3.42 -18.90
C ARG A 241 -5.90 -4.28 -18.20
N PRO A 242 -5.93 -5.61 -18.42
CA PRO A 242 -4.85 -6.47 -17.94
C PRO A 242 -3.51 -6.10 -18.61
N VAL A 243 -2.43 -6.24 -17.85
CA VAL A 243 -1.07 -6.14 -18.39
C VAL A 243 -0.78 -7.40 -19.21
N GLY A 244 -0.31 -7.24 -20.46
CA GLY A 244 0.02 -8.37 -21.32
C GLY A 244 1.21 -9.18 -20.80
N GLY A 245 1.13 -10.51 -20.92
CA GLY A 245 2.24 -11.42 -20.57
C GLY A 245 2.54 -11.53 -19.06
N GLN A 246 1.60 -11.11 -18.21
CA GLN A 246 1.76 -11.15 -16.76
C GLN A 246 1.86 -12.58 -16.19
N PRO A 247 2.59 -12.81 -15.07
CA PRO A 247 2.77 -14.12 -14.46
C PRO A 247 1.54 -14.51 -13.62
N VAL A 248 0.49 -15.02 -14.24
CA VAL A 248 -0.79 -15.38 -13.58
C VAL A 248 -0.71 -16.57 -12.61
N GLN A 249 0.36 -17.36 -12.65
CA GLN A 249 0.55 -18.54 -11.79
C GLN A 249 0.86 -18.20 -10.33
N TYR A 250 1.15 -16.93 -10.02
CA TYR A 250 1.47 -16.46 -8.67
C TYR A 250 0.60 -15.28 -8.26
N ARG A 251 0.38 -15.14 -6.95
CA ARG A 251 -0.27 -13.96 -6.37
C ARG A 251 0.77 -12.85 -6.21
N PRO A 252 0.58 -11.66 -6.78
CA PRO A 252 1.43 -10.51 -6.47
C PRO A 252 1.24 -10.08 -5.01
N THR A 253 2.30 -9.58 -4.40
CA THR A 253 2.31 -9.04 -3.04
C THR A 253 2.77 -7.59 -3.01
N HIS A 254 3.76 -7.27 -3.85
CA HIS A 254 4.34 -5.94 -4.02
C HIS A 254 4.61 -5.69 -5.50
N MET A 255 4.68 -4.42 -5.85
CA MET A 255 5.02 -3.98 -7.19
C MET A 255 5.86 -2.70 -7.10
N VAL A 256 6.89 -2.61 -7.92
CA VAL A 256 7.70 -1.41 -8.10
C VAL A 256 7.89 -1.17 -9.58
N LEU A 257 7.99 0.08 -9.98
CA LEU A 257 8.44 0.48 -11.30
C LEU A 257 9.93 0.81 -11.21
N THR A 258 10.72 0.26 -12.12
CA THR A 258 12.12 0.62 -12.28
C THR A 258 12.22 1.63 -13.41
N GLY A 259 12.94 2.74 -13.17
CA GLY A 259 13.32 3.64 -14.26
C GLY A 259 14.40 2.96 -15.12
N ASP A 260 14.23 2.97 -16.42
CA ASP A 260 15.26 2.53 -17.39
C ASP A 260 16.36 3.58 -17.54
#